data_7961d9e4bf8d85d377c761e2be132e7f
#
_entry.id   7961d9e4bf8d85d377c761e2be132e7f
#
_cell.length_a   1.000
_cell.length_b   1.000
_cell.length_c   1.000
_cell.angle_alpha   90.00
_cell.angle_beta   90.00
_cell.angle_gamma   90.00
#
_symmetry.space_group_name_H-M   'P 1'
#
loop_
_entity.id
_entity.type
_entity.pdbx_description
1 polymer ?
#
loop_
_entity_poly.entity_id
_entity_poly.type
_entity_poly.pdbx_seq_one_letter_code
_entity_poly.pdbx_strand_id
1 'polypeptide(L)'
;MRFARYYAHGEVAYGVVEDGMVKQITTTPFEDYQVIDHTHPLDHVQLLAPVVPGKVVAIALNYSTHLGERPAPKRVEGFYKPHNCIIADGENIVLPADAGRVDEEGELVVIIGKTAKNVSKGEALDFVMGYTIGNDVSARDWQNGPEKDMQWWRAKGADTFGP
;
A
#
# COMPACT_ATOMS: atom_id res chain seq x y z
N MET A 1 -3.48 5.71 -17.16
CA MET A 1 -2.45 6.66 -16.72
C MET A 1 -1.72 6.06 -15.52
N ARG A 2 -0.40 6.22 -15.43
CA ARG A 2 0.40 5.78 -14.27
C ARG A 2 0.99 7.01 -13.58
N PHE A 3 0.98 7.03 -12.26
CA PHE A 3 1.61 8.07 -11.45
C PHE A 3 2.77 7.50 -10.65
N ALA A 4 3.76 8.33 -10.38
CA ALA A 4 4.82 8.05 -9.44
C ALA A 4 4.92 9.19 -8.42
N ARG A 5 5.21 8.85 -7.18
CA ARG A 5 5.76 9.76 -6.18
C ARG A 5 7.25 9.45 -6.08
N TYR A 6 8.09 10.44 -6.17
CA TYR A 6 9.53 10.23 -6.28
C TYR A 6 10.33 11.35 -5.62
N TYR A 7 11.59 11.05 -5.34
CA TYR A 7 12.59 12.01 -4.88
C TYR A 7 13.63 12.21 -5.97
N ALA A 8 13.91 13.47 -6.31
CA ALA A 8 14.95 13.88 -7.24
C ALA A 8 15.43 15.31 -6.88
N HIS A 9 16.73 15.55 -7.05
CA HIS A 9 17.34 16.89 -6.85
C HIS A 9 17.03 17.58 -5.50
N GLY A 10 16.83 16.79 -4.43
CA GLY A 10 16.57 17.33 -3.10
C GLY A 10 15.08 17.54 -2.78
N GLU A 11 14.17 17.21 -3.71
CA GLU A 11 12.75 17.44 -3.58
C GLU A 11 11.92 16.18 -3.80
N VAL A 12 10.77 16.10 -3.11
CA VAL A 12 9.74 15.09 -3.35
C VAL A 12 8.70 15.65 -4.30
N ALA A 13 8.41 14.94 -5.37
CA ALA A 13 7.44 15.34 -6.37
C ALA A 13 6.52 14.18 -6.77
N TYR A 14 5.45 14.53 -7.48
CA TYR A 14 4.59 13.59 -8.21
C TYR A 14 4.75 13.80 -9.70
N GLY A 15 4.54 12.74 -10.47
CA GLY A 15 4.58 12.83 -11.93
C GLY A 15 3.78 11.75 -12.61
N VAL A 16 3.47 11.99 -13.88
CA VAL A 16 2.90 11.01 -14.80
C VAL A 16 4.01 10.20 -15.42
N VAL A 17 3.88 8.88 -15.43
CA VAL A 17 4.87 7.96 -15.99
C VAL A 17 4.43 7.53 -17.39
N GLU A 18 5.25 7.86 -18.40
CA GLU A 18 5.08 7.50 -19.80
C GLU A 18 6.46 7.17 -20.40
N ASP A 19 6.54 6.12 -21.20
CA ASP A 19 7.73 5.73 -21.99
C ASP A 19 9.06 5.72 -21.22
N GLY A 20 9.03 5.24 -19.98
CA GLY A 20 10.21 5.19 -19.11
C GLY A 20 10.63 6.55 -18.51
N MET A 21 9.82 7.57 -18.70
CA MET A 21 10.03 8.92 -18.16
C MET A 21 8.99 9.24 -17.11
N VAL A 22 9.33 10.05 -16.10
CA VAL A 22 8.39 10.68 -15.19
C VAL A 22 8.32 12.18 -15.49
N LYS A 23 7.14 12.66 -15.86
CA LYS A 23 6.83 14.07 -16.13
C LYS A 23 6.19 14.67 -14.89
N GLN A 24 6.87 15.63 -14.27
CA GLN A 24 6.42 16.23 -13.01
C GLN A 24 5.05 16.91 -13.17
N ILE A 25 4.24 16.86 -12.12
CA ILE A 25 2.98 17.59 -12.00
C ILE A 25 3.07 18.66 -10.91
N THR A 26 2.23 19.68 -11.00
CA THR A 26 2.26 20.86 -10.11
C THR A 26 1.94 20.55 -8.66
N THR A 27 1.20 19.50 -8.38
CA THR A 27 0.75 19.09 -7.05
C THR A 27 0.59 17.57 -6.98
N THR A 28 -0.34 17.07 -6.21
CA THR A 28 -0.63 15.65 -6.09
C THR A 28 -1.65 15.18 -7.14
N PRO A 29 -1.72 13.89 -7.47
CA PRO A 29 -2.75 13.38 -8.38
C PRO A 29 -4.17 13.37 -7.77
N PHE A 30 -4.33 13.80 -6.52
CA PHE A 30 -5.62 13.93 -5.82
C PHE A 30 -6.25 15.32 -5.96
N GLU A 31 -5.55 16.25 -6.60
CA GLU A 31 -5.96 17.63 -6.83
C GLU A 31 -5.94 17.95 -8.32
N ASP A 32 -6.43 19.13 -8.70
CA ASP A 32 -6.28 19.62 -10.06
C ASP A 32 -4.82 19.94 -10.33
N TYR A 33 -4.19 19.19 -11.23
CA TYR A 33 -2.78 19.32 -11.55
C TYR A 33 -2.54 19.67 -13.02
N GLN A 34 -1.37 20.22 -13.28
CA GLN A 34 -0.83 20.41 -14.63
C GLN A 34 0.51 19.69 -14.74
N VAL A 35 0.78 19.11 -15.89
CA VAL A 35 2.12 18.60 -16.21
C VAL A 35 3.01 19.79 -16.52
N ILE A 36 4.18 19.84 -15.88
CA ILE A 36 5.17 20.92 -16.09
C ILE A 36 6.37 20.39 -16.87
N ASP A 37 7.20 21.30 -17.36
CA ASP A 37 8.37 20.98 -18.18
C ASP A 37 9.58 20.53 -17.33
N HIS A 38 9.32 19.58 -16.40
CA HIS A 38 10.34 18.88 -15.65
C HIS A 38 10.16 17.37 -15.86
N THR A 39 11.13 16.75 -16.51
CA THR A 39 11.06 15.33 -16.88
C THR A 39 12.35 14.64 -16.50
N HIS A 40 12.23 13.45 -15.92
CA HIS A 40 13.36 12.60 -15.53
C HIS A 40 13.20 11.19 -16.11
N PRO A 41 14.30 10.50 -16.47
CA PRO A 41 14.25 9.06 -16.65
C PRO A 41 13.79 8.39 -15.35
N LEU A 42 12.89 7.41 -15.45
CA LEU A 42 12.30 6.77 -14.28
C LEU A 42 13.34 6.03 -13.43
N ASP A 43 14.39 5.53 -14.05
CA ASP A 43 15.53 4.86 -13.43
C ASP A 43 16.55 5.82 -12.79
N HIS A 44 16.40 7.13 -13.01
CA HIS A 44 17.25 8.17 -12.41
C HIS A 44 16.61 8.86 -11.20
N VAL A 45 15.40 8.46 -10.80
CA VAL A 45 14.72 8.98 -9.63
C VAL A 45 14.59 7.88 -8.56
N GLN A 46 14.54 8.27 -7.30
CA GLN A 46 14.18 7.35 -6.23
C GLN A 46 12.65 7.29 -6.13
N LEU A 47 12.08 6.15 -6.46
CA LEU A 47 10.64 5.93 -6.25
C LEU A 47 10.34 5.90 -4.75
N LEU A 48 9.21 6.48 -4.37
CA LEU A 48 8.68 6.49 -3.01
C LEU A 48 7.35 5.73 -3.01
N ALA A 49 6.86 5.39 -1.82
CA ALA A 49 5.49 4.90 -1.68
C ALA A 49 4.55 5.83 -2.46
N PRO A 50 3.66 5.30 -3.33
CA PRO A 50 2.94 6.10 -4.33
C PRO A 50 2.02 7.15 -3.73
N VAL A 51 1.64 6.98 -2.47
CA VAL A 51 0.81 7.92 -1.72
C VAL A 51 1.32 8.06 -0.28
N VAL A 52 0.94 9.16 0.38
CA VAL A 52 1.07 9.32 1.83
C VAL A 52 -0.33 9.11 2.42
N PRO A 53 -0.68 7.89 2.85
CA PRO A 53 -2.05 7.59 3.27
C PRO A 53 -2.35 8.14 4.66
N GLY A 54 -3.57 8.59 4.90
CA GLY A 54 -4.07 8.90 6.24
C GLY A 54 -4.33 7.64 7.07
N LYS A 55 -4.60 6.52 6.42
CA LYS A 55 -4.74 5.18 7.01
C LYS A 55 -4.56 4.11 5.96
N VAL A 56 -4.15 2.92 6.40
CA VAL A 56 -4.14 1.71 5.59
C VAL A 56 -5.01 0.67 6.27
N VAL A 57 -5.94 0.11 5.52
CA VAL A 57 -6.84 -0.97 5.97
C VAL A 57 -6.59 -2.16 5.08
N ALA A 58 -6.09 -3.24 5.63
CA ALA A 58 -5.98 -4.51 4.94
C ALA A 58 -7.22 -5.37 5.20
N ILE A 59 -7.54 -6.27 4.28
CA ILE A 59 -8.73 -7.12 4.35
C ILE A 59 -8.30 -8.58 4.54
N ALA A 60 -8.58 -9.11 5.72
CA ALA A 60 -8.28 -10.50 6.03
C ALA A 60 -9.16 -11.47 5.25
N LEU A 61 -8.59 -12.63 4.88
CA LEU A 61 -9.31 -13.74 4.25
C LEU A 61 -10.07 -13.37 2.96
N ASN A 62 -9.54 -12.39 2.22
CA ASN A 62 -10.16 -11.87 1.00
C ASN A 62 -9.87 -12.72 -0.24
N TYR A 63 -8.89 -13.61 -0.18
CA TYR A 63 -8.51 -14.51 -1.28
C TYR A 63 -8.94 -15.94 -0.98
N SER A 64 -9.53 -16.61 -1.98
CA SER A 64 -10.01 -17.98 -1.83
C SER A 64 -8.91 -18.97 -1.40
N THR A 65 -7.68 -18.74 -1.85
CA THR A 65 -6.51 -19.54 -1.46
C THR A 65 -6.20 -19.48 0.04
N HIS A 66 -6.52 -18.35 0.71
CA HIS A 66 -6.33 -18.21 2.15
C HIS A 66 -7.44 -18.85 2.97
N LEU A 67 -8.57 -19.17 2.36
CA LEU A 67 -9.68 -19.82 3.05
C LEU A 67 -9.41 -21.30 3.28
N GLY A 68 -8.74 -21.99 2.35
CA GLY A 68 -8.69 -23.44 2.33
C GLY A 68 -10.11 -24.01 2.31
N GLU A 69 -10.46 -24.89 3.26
CA GLU A 69 -11.81 -25.46 3.40
C GLU A 69 -12.76 -24.59 4.27
N ARG A 70 -12.28 -23.48 4.80
CA ARG A 70 -13.09 -22.59 5.63
C ARG A 70 -14.11 -21.84 4.79
N PRO A 71 -15.34 -21.60 5.31
CA PRO A 71 -16.30 -20.74 4.62
C PRO A 71 -15.80 -19.30 4.56
N ALA A 72 -16.18 -18.58 3.51
CA ALA A 72 -15.88 -17.15 3.40
C ALA A 72 -16.49 -16.38 4.58
N PRO A 73 -15.82 -15.33 5.07
CA PRO A 73 -16.37 -14.46 6.11
C PRO A 73 -17.73 -13.88 5.69
N LYS A 74 -18.67 -13.84 6.62
CA LYS A 74 -20.02 -13.26 6.35
C LYS A 74 -19.99 -11.76 6.12
N ARG A 75 -18.93 -11.09 6.52
CA ARG A 75 -18.67 -9.65 6.36
C ARG A 75 -17.17 -9.43 6.17
N VAL A 76 -16.80 -8.27 5.66
CA VAL A 76 -15.41 -7.85 5.54
C VAL A 76 -14.75 -7.80 6.91
N GLU A 77 -13.61 -8.46 7.05
CA GLU A 77 -12.77 -8.45 8.24
C GLU A 77 -11.53 -7.59 7.96
N GLY A 78 -11.59 -6.34 8.43
CA GLY A 78 -10.50 -5.37 8.22
C GLY A 78 -9.60 -5.25 9.43
N PHE A 79 -8.30 -4.97 9.17
CA PHE A 79 -7.33 -4.59 10.20
C PHE A 79 -6.49 -3.40 9.70
N TYR A 80 -5.90 -2.67 10.63
CA TYR A 80 -5.04 -1.53 10.28
C TYR A 80 -3.59 -1.96 10.13
N LYS A 81 -2.92 -1.38 9.12
CA LYS A 81 -1.46 -1.32 9.05
C LYS A 81 -1.03 0.10 9.40
N PRO A 82 -0.10 0.28 10.35
CA PRO A 82 0.37 1.62 10.74
C PRO A 82 1.24 2.25 9.66
N HIS A 83 1.41 3.57 9.69
CA HIS A 83 2.17 4.29 8.66
C HIS A 83 3.65 3.91 8.59
N ASN A 84 4.24 3.54 9.72
CA ASN A 84 5.64 3.12 9.82
C ASN A 84 5.92 1.75 9.16
N CYS A 85 4.88 1.00 8.80
CA CYS A 85 5.10 -0.23 8.03
C CYS A 85 5.31 0.04 6.54
N ILE A 86 4.93 1.23 6.03
CA ILE A 86 4.99 1.55 4.60
C ILE A 86 6.41 1.93 4.23
N ILE A 87 6.93 1.27 3.22
CA ILE A 87 8.22 1.55 2.60
C ILE A 87 8.08 1.66 1.09
N ALA A 88 9.10 2.21 0.45
CA ALA A 88 9.15 2.42 -0.99
C ALA A 88 9.76 1.21 -1.74
N ASP A 89 9.63 1.24 -3.05
CA ASP A 89 10.33 0.30 -3.93
C ASP A 89 11.85 0.33 -3.68
N GLY A 90 12.46 -0.83 -3.57
CA GLY A 90 13.90 -0.99 -3.31
C GLY A 90 14.34 -0.80 -1.84
N GLU A 91 13.43 -0.41 -0.93
CA GLU A 91 13.75 -0.36 0.50
C GLU A 91 13.68 -1.76 1.15
N ASN A 92 14.44 -1.95 2.22
CA ASN A 92 14.56 -3.26 2.87
C ASN A 92 13.41 -3.52 3.84
N ILE A 93 12.79 -4.69 3.74
CA ILE A 93 11.93 -5.22 4.79
C ILE A 93 12.84 -5.70 5.93
N VAL A 94 12.74 -5.06 7.10
CA VAL A 94 13.55 -5.38 8.27
C VAL A 94 12.77 -6.34 9.16
N LEU A 95 13.26 -7.58 9.29
CA LEU A 95 12.62 -8.59 10.11
C LEU A 95 13.02 -8.40 11.58
N PRO A 96 12.05 -8.27 12.52
CA PRO A 96 12.37 -8.32 13.94
C PRO A 96 13.02 -9.64 14.34
N ALA A 97 13.99 -9.60 15.25
CA ALA A 97 14.83 -10.76 15.56
C ALA A 97 14.03 -11.97 16.10
N ASP A 98 12.88 -11.72 16.71
CA ASP A 98 11.98 -12.71 17.32
C ASP A 98 10.70 -12.98 16.49
N ALA A 99 10.62 -12.48 15.27
CA ALA A 99 9.44 -12.64 14.42
C ALA A 99 9.16 -14.08 13.98
N GLY A 100 10.18 -14.96 14.03
CA GLY A 100 10.10 -16.33 13.58
C GLY A 100 9.87 -16.40 12.07
N ARG A 101 8.91 -17.20 11.64
CA ARG A 101 8.54 -17.30 10.22
C ARG A 101 7.83 -16.04 9.74
N VAL A 102 8.36 -15.41 8.69
CA VAL A 102 7.76 -14.26 8.02
C VAL A 102 7.48 -14.62 6.56
N ASP A 103 6.26 -14.38 6.11
CA ASP A 103 5.82 -14.62 4.74
C ASP A 103 5.49 -13.28 4.05
N GLU A 104 5.73 -13.23 2.75
CA GLU A 104 5.18 -12.20 1.85
C GLU A 104 3.73 -12.52 1.48
N GLU A 105 2.93 -11.47 1.27
CA GLU A 105 1.55 -11.55 0.77
C GLU A 105 1.33 -10.44 -0.27
N GLY A 106 1.59 -10.74 -1.55
CA GLY A 106 1.34 -9.80 -2.64
C GLY A 106 -0.16 -9.52 -2.81
N GLU A 107 -0.56 -8.25 -2.72
CA GLU A 107 -1.95 -7.84 -2.71
C GLU A 107 -2.26 -6.69 -3.68
N LEU A 108 -3.51 -6.65 -4.15
CA LEU A 108 -4.06 -5.49 -4.85
C LEU A 108 -4.42 -4.41 -3.83
N VAL A 109 -3.77 -3.27 -3.95
CA VAL A 109 -4.08 -2.09 -3.13
C VAL A 109 -5.02 -1.16 -3.90
N VAL A 110 -6.12 -0.78 -3.26
CA VAL A 110 -7.09 0.19 -3.77
C VAL A 110 -6.83 1.55 -3.12
N ILE A 111 -6.54 2.56 -3.92
CA ILE A 111 -6.28 3.92 -3.44
C ILE A 111 -7.58 4.71 -3.50
N ILE A 112 -8.09 5.11 -2.34
CA ILE A 112 -9.29 5.95 -2.23
C ILE A 112 -8.92 7.41 -2.45
N GLY A 113 -9.50 8.04 -3.45
CA GLY A 113 -9.18 9.41 -3.89
C GLY A 113 -10.09 10.50 -3.36
N LYS A 114 -11.22 10.13 -2.75
CA LYS A 114 -12.23 11.09 -2.24
C LYS A 114 -12.71 10.65 -0.88
N THR A 115 -13.10 11.59 -0.03
CA THR A 115 -13.74 11.26 1.24
C THR A 115 -15.00 10.43 1.01
N ALA A 116 -15.02 9.21 1.54
CA ALA A 116 -16.11 8.26 1.42
C ALA A 116 -16.75 7.99 2.78
N LYS A 117 -18.06 8.18 2.89
CA LYS A 117 -18.85 7.88 4.09
C LYS A 117 -20.23 7.40 3.69
N ASN A 118 -20.63 6.22 4.15
CA ASN A 118 -21.94 5.63 3.85
C ASN A 118 -22.22 5.51 2.34
N VAL A 119 -21.19 5.22 1.56
CA VAL A 119 -21.28 5.08 0.10
C VAL A 119 -21.97 3.76 -0.25
N SER A 120 -22.89 3.80 -1.21
CA SER A 120 -23.53 2.59 -1.71
C SER A 120 -22.56 1.72 -2.52
N LYS A 121 -22.85 0.42 -2.62
CA LYS A 121 -22.05 -0.51 -3.43
C LYS A 121 -21.95 -0.06 -4.91
N GLY A 122 -23.02 0.52 -5.45
CA GLY A 122 -23.08 0.97 -6.84
C GLY A 122 -22.19 2.18 -7.12
N GLU A 123 -21.96 3.01 -6.11
CA GLU A 123 -21.15 4.24 -6.23
C GLU A 123 -19.71 4.06 -5.74
N ALA A 124 -19.37 2.91 -5.17
CA ALA A 124 -18.08 2.72 -4.48
C ALA A 124 -16.86 2.98 -5.39
N LEU A 125 -16.93 2.60 -6.67
CA LEU A 125 -15.84 2.78 -7.62
C LEU A 125 -15.60 4.25 -7.99
N ASP A 126 -16.57 5.14 -7.82
CA ASP A 126 -16.41 6.58 -8.08
C ASP A 126 -15.48 7.26 -7.07
N PHE A 127 -15.16 6.58 -5.97
CA PHE A 127 -14.26 7.04 -4.92
C PHE A 127 -12.84 6.48 -5.07
N VAL A 128 -12.63 5.56 -6.00
CA VAL A 128 -11.31 4.96 -6.26
C VAL A 128 -10.52 5.88 -7.19
N MET A 129 -9.33 6.29 -6.73
CA MET A 129 -8.38 7.05 -7.54
C MET A 129 -7.57 6.13 -8.45
N GLY A 130 -7.21 4.95 -7.96
CA GLY A 130 -6.40 4.01 -8.70
C GLY A 130 -6.02 2.79 -7.88
N TYR A 131 -5.08 2.04 -8.43
CA TYR A 131 -4.61 0.76 -7.87
C TYR A 131 -3.09 0.72 -7.87
N THR A 132 -2.54 0.02 -6.88
CA THR A 132 -1.13 -0.35 -6.85
C THR A 132 -0.98 -1.77 -6.29
N ILE A 133 0.25 -2.24 -6.21
CA ILE A 133 0.59 -3.50 -5.56
C ILE A 133 1.13 -3.16 -4.18
N GLY A 134 0.80 -3.97 -3.20
CA GLY A 134 1.38 -3.93 -1.87
C GLY A 134 1.79 -5.32 -1.41
N ASN A 135 2.48 -5.39 -0.29
CA ASN A 135 2.88 -6.64 0.32
C ASN A 135 2.49 -6.63 1.80
N ASP A 136 1.48 -7.41 2.16
CA ASP A 136 1.05 -7.58 3.55
C ASP A 136 1.97 -8.55 4.27
N VAL A 137 3.22 -8.14 4.50
CA VAL A 137 4.23 -8.93 5.20
C VAL A 137 3.70 -9.39 6.56
N SER A 138 3.87 -10.70 6.85
CA SER A 138 3.19 -11.37 7.95
C SER A 138 4.12 -12.24 8.76
N ALA A 139 4.32 -11.89 10.04
CA ALA A 139 5.03 -12.73 11.01
C ALA A 139 4.09 -13.83 11.51
N ARG A 140 4.23 -15.04 10.97
CA ARG A 140 3.28 -16.16 11.19
C ARG A 140 3.26 -16.66 12.61
N ASP A 141 4.40 -16.67 13.28
CA ASP A 141 4.47 -17.14 14.67
C ASP A 141 3.73 -16.19 15.62
N TRP A 142 3.83 -14.88 15.37
CA TRP A 142 3.04 -13.88 16.08
C TRP A 142 1.55 -13.89 15.69
N GLN A 143 1.23 -14.26 14.47
CA GLN A 143 -0.16 -14.33 13.99
C GLN A 143 -0.89 -15.56 14.52
N ASN A 144 -0.25 -16.74 14.51
CA ASN A 144 -0.89 -18.05 14.72
C ASN A 144 -0.22 -18.91 15.78
N GLY A 145 0.94 -18.51 16.30
CA GLY A 145 1.72 -19.25 17.30
C GLY A 145 1.07 -19.27 18.70
N PRO A 146 1.71 -19.93 19.66
CA PRO A 146 1.21 -20.03 21.05
C PRO A 146 1.04 -18.66 21.73
N GLU A 147 1.89 -17.69 21.37
CA GLU A 147 1.90 -16.33 21.90
C GLU A 147 1.33 -15.32 20.90
N LYS A 148 0.39 -15.73 20.06
CA LYS A 148 -0.20 -14.89 19.03
C LYS A 148 -0.88 -13.66 19.60
N ASP A 149 -0.80 -12.57 18.83
CA ASP A 149 -1.52 -11.34 19.12
C ASP A 149 -3.01 -11.51 18.83
N MET A 150 -3.86 -11.03 19.72
CA MET A 150 -5.32 -11.07 19.56
C MET A 150 -5.79 -10.29 18.33
N GLN A 151 -5.10 -9.21 17.96
CA GLN A 151 -5.47 -8.27 16.89
C GLN A 151 -4.43 -8.20 15.76
N TRP A 152 -3.48 -9.11 15.71
CA TRP A 152 -2.40 -9.16 14.71
C TRP A 152 -1.54 -7.89 14.58
N TRP A 153 -1.53 -7.06 15.61
CA TRP A 153 -0.81 -5.79 15.58
C TRP A 153 0.67 -5.96 15.24
N ARG A 154 1.42 -6.77 16.00
CA ARG A 154 2.83 -7.06 15.72
C ARG A 154 2.99 -7.84 14.42
N ALA A 155 2.14 -8.85 14.24
CA ALA A 155 2.24 -9.82 13.15
C ALA A 155 2.15 -9.17 11.77
N LYS A 156 1.40 -8.08 11.64
CA LYS A 156 1.05 -7.42 10.38
C LYS A 156 1.51 -5.96 10.30
N GLY A 157 1.87 -5.35 11.42
CA GLY A 157 2.13 -3.92 11.54
C GLY A 157 3.51 -3.56 12.09
N ALA A 158 4.46 -4.48 12.10
CA ALA A 158 5.85 -4.15 12.40
C ALA A 158 6.41 -3.17 11.37
N ASP A 159 7.43 -2.41 11.75
CA ASP A 159 8.11 -1.48 10.86
C ASP A 159 8.48 -2.18 9.55
N THR A 160 8.28 -1.51 8.41
CA THR A 160 8.60 -2.01 7.06
C THR A 160 7.73 -3.19 6.55
N PHE A 161 6.69 -3.61 7.25
CA PHE A 161 5.84 -4.75 6.86
C PHE A 161 4.74 -4.42 5.84
N GLY A 162 4.86 -3.30 5.10
CA GLY A 162 3.88 -2.85 4.10
C GLY A 162 4.51 -2.14 2.90
N PRO A 163 5.49 -2.78 2.20
CA PRO A 163 6.01 -2.20 0.97
C PRO A 163 4.99 -2.18 -0.15
#